data_51503843544e56ef191fe084e750c255
#
_entry.id   51503843544e56ef191fe084e750c255
#
_cell.length_a   1.000
_cell.length_b   1.000
_cell.length_c   1.000
_cell.angle_alpha   90.00
_cell.angle_beta   90.00
_cell.angle_gamma   90.00
#
_symmetry.space_group_name_H-M   'P 1'
#
loop_
_entity.id
_entity.type
_entity.pdbx_description
1 polymer ?
#
loop_
_entity_poly.entity_id
_entity_poly.type
_entity_poly.pdbx_seq_one_letter_code
_entity_poly.pdbx_strand_id
1 'polypeptide(L)'
;MIEDLNLLRVFFYVAKTEKISKAAEVLNVSQPAISQHIKTLEEQAGFKLFTRSKKGVKLTNEAQEIFSYCKSIFAQVESINHTLQNITSLDTGTLRIGASDTICKYYLIDKLKGFEQLYPNIRYRVTNCTTNESLSLLKNNDVDIAFVHSPVIDNSFTF
;
A
#
# COMPACT_ATOMS: atom_id res chain seq x y z
N MET A 1 22.28 7.41 10.32
CA MET A 1 20.88 7.93 10.19
C MET A 1 20.46 7.70 8.74
N ILE A 2 19.24 7.23 8.50
CA ILE A 2 18.74 6.98 7.14
C ILE A 2 18.34 8.33 6.54
N GLU A 3 19.05 8.81 5.53
CA GLU A 3 18.80 10.09 4.86
C GLU A 3 18.31 9.90 3.42
N ASP A 4 18.60 8.73 2.82
CA ASP A 4 18.23 8.43 1.44
C ASP A 4 16.93 7.62 1.38
N LEU A 5 15.84 8.29 1.00
CA LEU A 5 14.54 7.66 0.80
C LEU A 5 14.54 6.60 -0.32
N ASN A 6 15.53 6.64 -1.23
CA ASN A 6 15.64 5.62 -2.27
C ASN A 6 16.03 4.26 -1.68
N LEU A 7 16.85 4.22 -0.62
CA LEU A 7 17.16 2.98 0.09
C LEU A 7 15.89 2.37 0.71
N LEU A 8 15.04 3.20 1.32
CA LEU A 8 13.75 2.75 1.86
C LEU A 8 12.80 2.29 0.76
N ARG A 9 12.81 2.93 -0.40
CA ARG A 9 12.01 2.52 -1.57
C ARG A 9 12.44 1.14 -2.05
N VAL A 10 13.73 0.90 -2.20
CA VAL A 10 14.25 -0.41 -2.59
C VAL A 10 13.87 -1.47 -1.55
N PHE A 11 14.08 -1.19 -0.26
CA PHE A 11 13.68 -2.07 0.83
C PHE A 11 12.18 -2.43 0.77
N PHE A 12 11.32 -1.42 0.60
CA PHE A 12 9.88 -1.60 0.51
C PHE A 12 9.49 -2.54 -0.65
N TYR A 13 10.03 -2.33 -1.84
CA TYR A 13 9.70 -3.17 -2.99
C TYR A 13 10.26 -4.59 -2.88
N VAL A 14 11.45 -4.79 -2.31
CA VAL A 14 12.00 -6.13 -2.03
C VAL A 14 11.13 -6.86 -1.01
N ALA A 15 10.70 -6.19 0.05
CA ALA A 15 9.79 -6.75 1.05
C ALA A 15 8.43 -7.12 0.46
N LYS A 16 7.86 -6.25 -0.38
CA LYS A 16 6.55 -6.44 -1.04
C LYS A 16 6.55 -7.60 -2.04
N THR A 17 7.65 -7.80 -2.76
CA THR A 17 7.74 -8.81 -3.83
C THR A 17 8.36 -10.12 -3.34
N GLU A 18 9.01 -10.12 -2.18
CA GLU A 18 9.81 -11.24 -1.60
C GLU A 18 10.91 -11.78 -2.54
N LYS A 19 11.21 -11.06 -3.62
CA LYS A 19 12.20 -11.43 -4.65
C LYS A 19 12.98 -10.22 -5.15
N ILE A 20 14.31 -10.30 -5.06
CA ILE A 20 15.20 -9.24 -5.55
C ILE A 20 15.01 -8.99 -7.07
N SER A 21 14.84 -10.06 -7.87
CA SER A 21 14.62 -9.95 -9.31
C SER A 21 13.33 -9.18 -9.64
N LYS A 22 12.23 -9.50 -8.96
CA LYS A 22 10.95 -8.79 -9.17
C LYS A 22 11.02 -7.33 -8.73
N ALA A 23 11.69 -7.04 -7.62
CA ALA A 23 11.89 -5.66 -7.17
C ALA A 23 12.72 -4.87 -8.19
N ALA A 24 13.75 -5.50 -8.79
CA ALA A 24 14.58 -4.91 -9.83
C ALA A 24 13.76 -4.57 -11.09
N GLU A 25 12.88 -5.46 -11.52
CA GLU A 25 11.95 -5.23 -12.63
C GLU A 25 11.01 -4.04 -12.35
N VAL A 26 10.36 -4.03 -11.17
CA VAL A 26 9.42 -2.97 -10.79
C VAL A 26 10.10 -1.61 -10.69
N LEU A 27 11.34 -1.58 -10.19
CA LEU A 27 12.10 -0.34 -10.02
C LEU A 27 12.92 0.05 -11.26
N ASN A 28 12.91 -0.79 -12.30
CA ASN A 28 13.67 -0.60 -13.53
C ASN A 28 15.18 -0.38 -13.28
N VAL A 29 15.75 -1.21 -12.41
CA VAL A 29 17.18 -1.21 -12.06
C VAL A 29 17.75 -2.63 -12.10
N SER A 30 19.09 -2.76 -12.06
CA SER A 30 19.72 -4.07 -12.05
C SER A 30 19.61 -4.77 -10.67
N GLN A 31 19.57 -6.10 -10.65
CA GLN A 31 19.58 -6.88 -9.40
C GLN A 31 20.83 -6.60 -8.52
N PRO A 32 22.05 -6.45 -9.06
CA PRO A 32 23.21 -6.04 -8.28
C PRO A 32 23.00 -4.69 -7.58
N ALA A 33 22.35 -3.71 -8.26
CA ALA A 33 22.04 -2.41 -7.66
C ALA A 33 21.08 -2.55 -6.48
N ILE A 34 20.00 -3.35 -6.62
CA ILE A 34 19.09 -3.66 -5.50
C ILE A 34 19.86 -4.26 -4.33
N SER A 35 20.72 -5.27 -4.61
CA SER A 35 21.50 -5.93 -3.55
C SER A 35 22.45 -4.98 -2.84
N GLN A 36 23.06 -4.05 -3.58
CA GLN A 36 23.93 -3.03 -3.01
C GLN A 36 23.14 -2.03 -2.14
N HIS A 37 21.99 -1.55 -2.59
CA HIS A 37 21.14 -0.65 -1.80
C HIS A 37 20.67 -1.31 -0.50
N ILE A 38 20.24 -2.60 -0.54
CA ILE A 38 19.87 -3.35 0.66
C ILE A 38 21.06 -3.46 1.60
N LYS A 39 22.25 -3.80 1.08
CA LYS A 39 23.46 -3.89 1.90
C LYS A 39 23.79 -2.57 2.59
N THR A 40 23.73 -1.46 1.83
CA THR A 40 23.97 -0.11 2.40
C THR A 40 22.95 0.22 3.49
N LEU A 41 21.67 -0.12 3.30
CA LEU A 41 20.65 0.12 4.30
C LEU A 41 20.86 -0.74 5.56
N GLU A 42 21.25 -2.01 5.41
CA GLU A 42 21.61 -2.90 6.51
C GLU A 42 22.84 -2.39 7.30
N GLU A 43 23.84 -1.87 6.60
CA GLU A 43 25.02 -1.24 7.21
C GLU A 43 24.64 0.00 8.03
N GLN A 44 23.74 0.85 7.52
CA GLN A 44 23.23 2.02 8.24
C GLN A 44 22.35 1.64 9.44
N ALA A 45 21.55 0.59 9.30
CA ALA A 45 20.66 0.08 10.34
C ALA A 45 21.43 -0.67 11.45
N GLY A 46 22.57 -1.27 11.13
CA GLY A 46 23.38 -2.08 12.04
C GLY A 46 22.87 -3.52 12.21
N PHE A 47 21.87 -3.94 11.45
CA PHE A 47 21.31 -5.30 11.47
C PHE A 47 20.79 -5.74 10.10
N LYS A 48 20.54 -7.05 9.95
CA LYS A 48 19.98 -7.60 8.72
C LYS A 48 18.50 -7.33 8.61
N LEU A 49 18.08 -6.85 7.43
CA LEU A 49 16.67 -6.60 7.11
C LEU A 49 15.99 -7.83 6.48
N PHE A 50 16.78 -8.65 5.81
CA PHE A 50 16.28 -9.85 5.13
C PHE A 50 17.03 -11.10 5.52
N THR A 51 16.29 -12.21 5.56
CA THR A 51 16.82 -13.58 5.59
C THR A 51 16.59 -14.26 4.25
N ARG A 52 17.52 -15.13 3.84
CA ARG A 52 17.36 -15.96 2.63
C ARG A 52 16.36 -17.09 2.88
N SER A 53 15.50 -17.36 1.91
CA SER A 53 14.58 -18.49 1.90
C SER A 53 14.71 -19.26 0.58
N LYS A 54 14.20 -20.50 0.53
CA LYS A 54 14.16 -21.32 -0.70
C LYS A 54 13.37 -20.65 -1.84
N LYS A 55 12.48 -19.70 -1.52
CA LYS A 55 11.60 -19.02 -2.49
C LYS A 55 11.99 -17.56 -2.75
N GLY A 56 13.02 -17.05 -2.08
CA GLY A 56 13.46 -15.66 -2.20
C GLY A 56 14.00 -15.09 -0.89
N VAL A 57 13.50 -13.94 -0.47
CA VAL A 57 13.90 -13.27 0.77
C VAL A 57 12.68 -13.05 1.67
N LYS A 58 12.89 -13.03 2.99
CA LYS A 58 11.87 -12.71 3.99
C LYS A 58 12.40 -11.66 4.94
N LEU A 59 11.52 -10.80 5.42
CA LEU A 59 11.85 -9.82 6.45
C LEU A 59 12.30 -10.51 7.74
N THR A 60 13.26 -9.88 8.43
CA THR A 60 13.56 -10.18 9.84
C THR A 60 12.46 -9.59 10.73
N ASN A 61 12.40 -10.01 12.01
CA ASN A 61 11.39 -9.47 12.94
C ASN A 61 11.57 -7.95 13.13
N GLU A 62 12.79 -7.49 13.25
CA GLU A 62 13.13 -6.07 13.38
C GLU A 62 12.73 -5.27 12.14
N ALA A 63 12.89 -5.86 10.95
CA ALA A 63 12.55 -5.22 9.69
C ALA A 63 11.03 -5.13 9.45
N GLN A 64 10.20 -5.92 10.13
CA GLN A 64 8.73 -5.86 9.99
C GLN A 64 8.18 -4.51 10.46
N GLU A 65 8.69 -3.97 11.56
CA GLU A 65 8.28 -2.67 12.06
C GLU A 65 8.66 -1.56 11.07
N ILE A 66 9.91 -1.58 10.57
CA ILE A 66 10.38 -0.63 9.55
C ILE A 66 9.51 -0.73 8.28
N PHE A 67 9.14 -1.93 7.87
CA PHE A 67 8.28 -2.14 6.71
C PHE A 67 6.89 -1.53 6.90
N SER A 68 6.34 -1.55 8.12
CA SER A 68 5.06 -0.91 8.41
C SER A 68 5.13 0.61 8.22
N TYR A 69 6.21 1.26 8.65
CA TYR A 69 6.44 2.68 8.38
C TYR A 69 6.63 2.97 6.89
N CYS A 70 7.41 2.13 6.20
CA CYS A 70 7.59 2.28 4.74
C CYS A 70 6.27 2.19 3.97
N LYS A 71 5.35 1.29 4.37
CA LYS A 71 4.01 1.25 3.77
C LYS A 71 3.29 2.58 3.90
N SER A 72 3.28 3.18 5.08
CA SER A 72 2.64 4.47 5.30
C SER A 72 3.29 5.60 4.49
N ILE A 73 4.63 5.65 4.44
CA ILE A 73 5.36 6.66 3.66
C ILE A 73 5.01 6.54 2.17
N PHE A 74 5.09 5.35 1.59
CA PHE A 74 4.85 5.17 0.15
C PHE A 74 3.36 5.30 -0.21
N ALA A 75 2.43 5.00 0.70
CA ALA A 75 1.03 5.32 0.52
C ALA A 75 0.79 6.84 0.47
N GLN A 76 1.49 7.64 1.29
CA GLN A 76 1.43 9.10 1.20
C GLN A 76 2.01 9.63 -0.12
N VAL A 77 3.12 9.07 -0.60
CA VAL A 77 3.67 9.41 -1.92
C VAL A 77 2.66 9.10 -3.04
N GLU A 78 1.99 7.98 -2.98
CA GLU A 78 0.90 7.63 -3.91
C GLU A 78 -0.25 8.65 -3.85
N SER A 79 -0.65 9.07 -2.64
CA SER A 79 -1.68 10.09 -2.44
C SER A 79 -1.27 11.45 -3.03
N ILE A 80 0.01 11.83 -2.90
CA ILE A 80 0.55 13.05 -3.53
C ILE A 80 0.47 12.93 -5.06
N ASN A 81 0.88 11.80 -5.64
CA ASN A 81 0.80 11.58 -7.08
C ASN A 81 -0.65 11.65 -7.59
N HIS A 82 -1.58 11.07 -6.84
CA HIS A 82 -3.02 11.17 -7.12
C HIS A 82 -3.51 12.62 -7.11
N THR A 83 -3.11 13.38 -6.08
CA THR A 83 -3.47 14.80 -5.98
C THR A 83 -2.91 15.61 -7.15
N LEU A 84 -1.66 15.37 -7.55
CA LEU A 84 -1.06 16.02 -8.70
C LEU A 84 -1.80 15.68 -10.01
N GLN A 85 -2.20 14.42 -10.18
CA GLN A 85 -3.01 14.01 -11.34
C GLN A 85 -4.40 14.66 -11.32
N ASN A 86 -5.03 14.77 -10.15
CA ASN A 86 -6.34 15.39 -9.99
C ASN A 86 -6.33 16.91 -10.18
N ILE A 87 -5.21 17.59 -9.90
CA ILE A 87 -5.04 19.02 -10.21
C ILE A 87 -5.01 19.24 -11.72
N THR A 88 -4.52 18.27 -12.49
CA THR A 88 -4.42 18.34 -13.96
C THR A 88 -5.62 17.75 -14.70
N SER A 89 -6.38 16.87 -14.06
CA SER A 89 -7.61 16.26 -14.63
C SER A 89 -8.54 15.82 -13.51
N LEU A 90 -9.52 16.66 -13.18
CA LEU A 90 -10.51 16.49 -12.09
C LEU A 90 -11.36 15.20 -12.17
N ASP A 91 -11.24 14.41 -13.24
CA ASP A 91 -12.16 13.31 -13.54
C ASP A 91 -11.48 11.93 -13.66
N THR A 92 -10.25 11.75 -13.27
CA THR A 92 -9.56 10.45 -13.42
C THR A 92 -8.92 9.97 -12.12
N GLY A 93 -9.05 8.68 -11.82
CA GLY A 93 -8.44 8.10 -10.62
C GLY A 93 -8.89 6.68 -10.35
N THR A 94 -8.46 6.13 -9.22
CA THR A 94 -8.93 4.83 -8.72
C THR A 94 -9.37 4.97 -7.27
N LEU A 95 -10.64 4.74 -7.01
CA LEU A 95 -11.22 4.67 -5.67
C LEU A 95 -11.10 3.24 -5.13
N ARG A 96 -10.36 3.06 -4.03
CA ARG A 96 -10.18 1.76 -3.38
C ARG A 96 -11.12 1.66 -2.19
N ILE A 97 -11.96 0.63 -2.18
CA ILE A 97 -13.05 0.47 -1.22
C ILE A 97 -12.87 -0.86 -0.48
N GLY A 98 -12.90 -0.83 0.85
CA GLY A 98 -13.01 -2.01 1.69
C GLY A 98 -14.46 -2.22 2.13
N ALA A 99 -15.02 -3.42 1.93
CA ALA A 99 -16.37 -3.72 2.37
C ALA A 99 -16.61 -5.23 2.50
N SER A 100 -17.56 -5.66 3.34
CA SER A 100 -17.98 -7.06 3.42
C SER A 100 -18.87 -7.44 2.25
N ASP A 101 -19.00 -8.76 1.97
CA ASP A 101 -19.89 -9.31 0.94
C ASP A 101 -21.32 -8.78 1.05
N THR A 102 -21.83 -8.72 2.27
CA THR A 102 -23.20 -8.24 2.54
C THR A 102 -23.35 -6.78 2.14
N ILE A 103 -22.41 -5.92 2.54
CA ILE A 103 -22.42 -4.50 2.18
C ILE A 103 -22.24 -4.33 0.67
N CYS A 104 -21.32 -5.08 0.05
CA CYS A 104 -21.12 -5.05 -1.40
C CYS A 104 -22.41 -5.38 -2.13
N LYS A 105 -23.05 -6.52 -1.78
CA LYS A 105 -24.20 -7.06 -2.49
C LYS A 105 -25.46 -6.22 -2.33
N TYR A 106 -25.74 -5.72 -1.13
CA TYR A 106 -27.04 -5.12 -0.80
C TYR A 106 -27.02 -3.59 -0.74
N TYR A 107 -25.84 -2.97 -0.72
CA TYR A 107 -25.74 -1.53 -0.60
C TYR A 107 -24.83 -0.89 -1.66
N LEU A 108 -23.62 -1.42 -1.84
CA LEU A 108 -22.57 -0.73 -2.57
C LEU A 108 -22.78 -0.77 -4.09
N ILE A 109 -23.28 -1.90 -4.64
CA ILE A 109 -23.46 -2.09 -6.08
C ILE A 109 -24.30 -0.97 -6.72
N ASP A 110 -25.43 -0.65 -6.12
CA ASP A 110 -26.32 0.37 -6.69
C ASP A 110 -25.74 1.78 -6.56
N LYS A 111 -25.01 2.05 -5.49
CA LYS A 111 -24.29 3.33 -5.32
C LYS A 111 -23.16 3.49 -6.32
N LEU A 112 -22.41 2.41 -6.58
CA LEU A 112 -21.31 2.42 -7.56
C LEU A 112 -21.82 2.61 -8.99
N LYS A 113 -22.98 2.04 -9.35
CA LYS A 113 -23.61 2.30 -10.66
C LYS A 113 -23.92 3.79 -10.85
N GLY A 114 -24.51 4.44 -9.84
CA GLY A 114 -24.77 5.87 -9.88
C GLY A 114 -23.48 6.70 -9.93
N PHE A 115 -22.45 6.28 -9.19
CA PHE A 115 -21.15 6.93 -9.20
C PHE A 115 -20.45 6.84 -10.56
N GLU A 116 -20.49 5.67 -11.22
CA GLU A 116 -19.91 5.44 -12.55
C GLU A 116 -20.56 6.32 -13.62
N GLN A 117 -21.88 6.57 -13.51
CA GLN A 117 -22.60 7.47 -14.43
C GLN A 117 -22.15 8.93 -14.27
N LEU A 118 -21.86 9.36 -13.06
CA LEU A 118 -21.42 10.73 -12.75
C LEU A 118 -19.93 10.95 -13.03
N TYR A 119 -19.11 9.91 -12.83
CA TYR A 119 -17.65 9.96 -12.91
C TYR A 119 -17.10 8.79 -13.75
N PRO A 120 -17.35 8.77 -15.07
CA PRO A 120 -17.05 7.61 -15.93
C PRO A 120 -15.56 7.32 -16.08
N ASN A 121 -14.69 8.27 -15.77
CA ASN A 121 -13.24 8.11 -15.85
C ASN A 121 -12.60 7.68 -14.53
N ILE A 122 -13.37 7.59 -13.43
CA ILE A 122 -12.89 7.08 -12.15
C ILE A 122 -13.09 5.57 -12.11
N ARG A 123 -12.01 4.84 -11.95
CA ARG A 123 -12.08 3.40 -11.69
C ARG A 123 -12.32 3.15 -10.21
N TYR A 124 -12.97 2.05 -9.86
CA TYR A 124 -13.06 1.61 -8.47
C TYR A 124 -12.59 0.17 -8.32
N ARG A 125 -12.02 -0.11 -7.15
CA ARG A 125 -11.62 -1.45 -6.75
C ARG A 125 -12.24 -1.75 -5.40
N VAL A 126 -13.04 -2.79 -5.31
CA VAL A 126 -13.64 -3.25 -4.06
C VAL A 126 -12.85 -4.45 -3.54
N THR A 127 -12.39 -4.35 -2.30
CA THR A 127 -11.74 -5.45 -1.57
C THR A 127 -12.73 -6.01 -0.58
N ASN A 128 -13.06 -7.31 -0.74
CA ASN A 128 -13.90 -8.01 0.21
C ASN A 128 -13.12 -8.31 1.49
N CYS A 129 -13.63 -7.81 2.62
CA CYS A 129 -12.97 -7.94 3.92
C CYS A 129 -13.96 -7.77 5.07
N THR A 130 -13.61 -8.27 6.23
CA THR A 130 -14.35 -8.06 7.49
C THR A 130 -14.19 -6.61 7.97
N THR A 131 -15.00 -6.19 8.96
CA THR A 131 -14.87 -4.86 9.58
C THR A 131 -13.45 -4.59 10.09
N ASN A 132 -12.85 -5.53 10.81
CA ASN A 132 -11.51 -5.34 11.36
C ASN A 132 -10.42 -5.27 10.27
N GLU A 133 -10.55 -6.10 9.25
CA GLU A 133 -9.65 -6.04 8.09
C GLU A 133 -9.81 -4.73 7.33
N SER A 134 -11.04 -4.26 7.11
CA SER A 134 -11.34 -2.98 6.47
C SER A 134 -10.65 -1.81 7.20
N LEU A 135 -10.74 -1.78 8.54
CA LEU A 135 -10.09 -0.76 9.36
C LEU A 135 -8.56 -0.85 9.28
N SER A 136 -8.01 -2.07 9.25
CA SER A 136 -6.58 -2.27 9.07
C SER A 136 -6.10 -1.81 7.69
N LEU A 137 -6.85 -2.12 6.63
CA LEU A 137 -6.57 -1.66 5.27
C LEU A 137 -6.63 -0.13 5.18
N LEU A 138 -7.60 0.50 5.86
CA LEU A 138 -7.72 1.95 5.89
C LEU A 138 -6.55 2.61 6.63
N LYS A 139 -6.14 2.07 7.79
CA LYS A 139 -4.94 2.54 8.53
C LYS A 139 -3.65 2.43 7.73
N ASN A 140 -3.53 1.39 6.90
CA ASN A 140 -2.37 1.17 6.05
C ASN A 140 -2.44 1.94 4.72
N ASN A 141 -3.50 2.72 4.47
CA ASN A 141 -3.80 3.35 3.19
C ASN A 141 -3.89 2.35 2.00
N ASP A 142 -4.27 1.10 2.28
CA ASP A 142 -4.52 0.09 1.25
C ASP A 142 -5.89 0.28 0.59
N VAL A 143 -6.84 0.94 1.31
CA VAL A 143 -8.13 1.44 0.80
C VAL A 143 -8.33 2.90 1.17
N ASP A 144 -9.13 3.61 0.39
CA ASP A 144 -9.43 5.04 0.58
C ASP A 144 -10.69 5.23 1.44
N ILE A 145 -11.63 4.28 1.31
CA ILE A 145 -12.91 4.26 2.06
C ILE A 145 -13.16 2.83 2.54
N ALA A 146 -13.69 2.71 3.75
CA ALA A 146 -14.16 1.43 4.29
C ALA A 146 -15.65 1.52 4.68
N PHE A 147 -16.45 0.60 4.17
CA PHE A 147 -17.84 0.41 4.59
C PHE A 147 -17.90 -0.71 5.64
N VAL A 148 -18.28 -0.34 6.85
CA VAL A 148 -18.24 -1.26 8.00
C VAL A 148 -19.57 -1.27 8.74
N HIS A 149 -19.84 -2.36 9.46
CA HIS A 149 -21.00 -2.41 10.36
C HIS A 149 -20.68 -1.67 11.66
N SER A 150 -21.60 -0.83 12.12
CA SER A 150 -21.56 -0.19 13.44
C SER A 150 -21.86 -1.20 14.58
N PRO A 151 -21.33 -1.01 15.80
CA PRO A 151 -20.48 0.10 16.23
C PRO A 151 -19.00 -0.15 15.99
N VAL A 152 -18.29 0.88 15.51
CA VAL A 152 -16.82 0.90 15.48
C VAL A 152 -16.37 1.95 16.49
N ILE A 153 -15.59 1.55 17.49
CA ILE A 153 -15.01 2.45 18.48
C ILE A 153 -13.52 2.61 18.16
N ASP A 154 -13.21 3.54 17.27
CA ASP A 154 -11.82 3.89 16.96
C ASP A 154 -11.74 5.38 16.59
N ASN A 155 -11.17 6.19 17.50
CA ASN A 155 -11.06 7.64 17.37
C ASN A 155 -10.06 8.09 16.27
N SER A 156 -9.37 7.17 15.61
CA SER A 156 -8.45 7.48 14.52
C SER A 156 -9.13 7.65 13.16
N PHE A 157 -10.44 7.42 13.07
CA PHE A 157 -11.20 7.55 11.83
C PHE A 157 -12.28 8.63 11.95
N THR A 158 -12.62 9.24 10.81
CA THR A 158 -13.81 10.08 10.63
C THR A 158 -14.92 9.22 10.02
N PHE A 159 -16.11 9.27 10.61
CA PHE A 159 -17.29 8.52 10.18
C PHE A 159 -18.35 9.45 9.58
#